data_15ad2d849f55303a4e7c0c5a2cc89139
#
_entry.id   15ad2d849f55303a4e7c0c5a2cc89139
#
_cell.length_a   1.000
_cell.length_b   1.000
_cell.length_c   1.000
_cell.angle_alpha   90.00
_cell.angle_beta   90.00
_cell.angle_gamma   90.00
#
_symmetry.space_group_name_H-M   'P 1'
#
loop_
_entity.id
_entity.type
_entity.pdbx_description
1 polymer ?
#
loop_
_entity_poly.entity_id
_entity_poly.type
_entity_poly.pdbx_seq_one_letter_code
_entity_poly.pdbx_strand_id
1 'polypeptide(L)'
;MLRLCGFPVSNYYNKVKFVLLEHDIPFEAPIVSVPIKDPAFLADTPLGKVPYLMTEHGSLCESQAIIEYLAAIHPDKPIFPADPFAAAKAREITAVLELYLEWNVRELFPEAFFGGKVSDGTKAHVEKRMPRALDGFKRLAKFSPYVLGDTFCIADIAAFIHLPVVALATKAIYGRDFVVDAGIDWKAYVKRIEEARPAAKRVSDERKAFVAGLAKPG
;
A
#
# COMPACT_ATOMS: atom_id res chain seq x y z
N MET A 1 -17.65 -6.77 -15.44
CA MET A 1 -17.37 -5.60 -14.57
C MET A 1 -16.34 -6.01 -13.52
N LEU A 2 -15.34 -5.17 -13.25
CA LEU A 2 -14.30 -5.44 -12.25
C LEU A 2 -14.86 -5.28 -10.83
N ARG A 3 -14.48 -6.18 -9.91
CA ARG A 3 -14.87 -6.09 -8.50
C ARG A 3 -13.62 -6.23 -7.63
N LEU A 4 -13.22 -5.13 -6.97
CA LEU A 4 -12.09 -5.10 -6.05
C LEU A 4 -12.56 -5.52 -4.66
N CYS A 5 -12.23 -6.73 -4.25
CA CYS A 5 -12.62 -7.30 -2.98
C CYS A 5 -11.59 -7.02 -1.88
N GLY A 6 -12.06 -6.48 -0.76
CA GLY A 6 -11.20 -6.12 0.38
C GLY A 6 -11.84 -5.08 1.29
N PHE A 7 -11.03 -4.32 2.01
CA PHE A 7 -11.54 -3.30 2.94
C PHE A 7 -10.56 -2.13 3.11
N PRO A 8 -11.05 -0.91 3.45
CA PRO A 8 -10.27 0.33 3.42
C PRO A 8 -9.09 0.43 4.41
N VAL A 9 -8.92 -0.49 5.37
CA VAL A 9 -7.74 -0.50 6.25
C VAL A 9 -6.55 -1.23 5.60
N SER A 10 -6.81 -2.14 4.65
CA SER A 10 -5.75 -2.87 3.97
C SER A 10 -4.93 -1.96 3.06
N ASN A 11 -3.62 -1.89 3.28
CA ASN A 11 -2.70 -1.12 2.46
C ASN A 11 -2.73 -1.54 1.00
N TYR A 12 -2.61 -2.84 0.76
CA TYR A 12 -2.57 -3.40 -0.58
C TYR A 12 -3.90 -3.24 -1.33
N TYR A 13 -5.04 -3.28 -0.61
CA TYR A 13 -6.34 -2.90 -1.17
C TYR A 13 -6.34 -1.44 -1.61
N ASN A 14 -5.88 -0.54 -0.76
CA ASN A 14 -5.84 0.88 -1.05
C ASN A 14 -4.87 1.22 -2.19
N LYS A 15 -3.77 0.46 -2.37
CA LYS A 15 -2.87 0.62 -3.51
C LYS A 15 -3.59 0.35 -4.84
N VAL A 16 -4.31 -0.76 -4.94
CA VAL A 16 -5.10 -1.09 -6.15
C VAL A 16 -6.25 -0.10 -6.34
N LYS A 17 -6.97 0.21 -5.26
CA LYS A 17 -8.08 1.16 -5.30
C LYS A 17 -7.65 2.54 -5.78
N PHE A 18 -6.48 3.01 -5.34
CA PHE A 18 -5.94 4.29 -5.80
C PHE A 18 -5.72 4.27 -7.31
N VAL A 19 -5.09 3.20 -7.84
CA VAL A 19 -4.90 3.05 -9.30
C VAL A 19 -6.23 3.11 -10.05
N LEU A 20 -7.24 2.38 -9.61
CA LEU A 20 -8.55 2.37 -10.24
C LEU A 20 -9.20 3.75 -10.25
N LEU A 21 -9.13 4.47 -9.14
CA LEU A 21 -9.68 5.83 -9.00
C LEU A 21 -8.89 6.86 -9.79
N GLU A 22 -7.56 6.80 -9.78
CA GLU A 22 -6.68 7.76 -10.46
C GLU A 22 -6.84 7.73 -11.98
N HIS A 23 -7.17 6.55 -12.50
CA HIS A 23 -7.32 6.34 -13.94
C HIS A 23 -8.78 6.22 -14.39
N ASP A 24 -9.75 6.54 -13.53
CA ASP A 24 -11.19 6.46 -13.81
C ASP A 24 -11.61 5.09 -14.39
N ILE A 25 -11.04 4.01 -13.85
CA ILE A 25 -11.40 2.64 -14.23
C ILE A 25 -12.61 2.21 -13.39
N PRO A 26 -13.76 1.88 -14.02
CA PRO A 26 -14.97 1.51 -13.29
C PRO A 26 -14.82 0.18 -12.54
N PHE A 27 -15.24 0.13 -11.28
CA PHE A 27 -15.22 -1.06 -10.44
C PHE A 27 -16.28 -1.01 -9.34
N GLU A 28 -16.67 -2.20 -8.87
CA GLU A 28 -17.38 -2.39 -7.61
C GLU A 28 -16.38 -2.68 -6.48
N ALA A 29 -16.73 -2.33 -5.25
CA ALA A 29 -15.85 -2.45 -4.08
C ALA A 29 -16.54 -3.20 -2.92
N PRO A 30 -16.85 -4.51 -3.07
CA PRO A 30 -17.45 -5.27 -1.98
C PRO A 30 -16.48 -5.39 -0.81
N ILE A 31 -17.02 -5.15 0.41
CA ILE A 31 -16.24 -5.31 1.64
C ILE A 31 -16.11 -6.80 1.96
N VAL A 32 -14.87 -7.24 2.11
CA VAL A 32 -14.53 -8.63 2.48
C VAL A 32 -13.61 -8.61 3.69
N SER A 33 -14.05 -9.23 4.78
CA SER A 33 -13.27 -9.34 6.02
C SER A 33 -12.20 -10.43 5.95
N VAL A 34 -11.13 -10.27 6.69
CA VAL A 34 -10.05 -11.26 6.84
C VAL A 34 -9.95 -11.72 8.30
N PRO A 35 -9.43 -12.92 8.57
CA PRO A 35 -8.98 -13.94 7.60
C PRO A 35 -10.15 -14.61 6.89
N ILE A 36 -9.97 -14.88 5.59
CA ILE A 36 -10.95 -15.62 4.80
C ILE A 36 -10.72 -17.11 5.07
N LYS A 37 -11.73 -17.76 5.63
CA LYS A 37 -11.69 -19.19 5.99
C LYS A 37 -12.71 -20.03 5.23
N ASP A 38 -13.72 -19.39 4.63
CA ASP A 38 -14.74 -20.06 3.86
C ASP A 38 -14.14 -20.66 2.59
N PRO A 39 -14.27 -21.98 2.36
CA PRO A 39 -13.76 -22.65 1.16
C PRO A 39 -14.26 -22.02 -0.15
N ALA A 40 -15.48 -21.49 -0.18
CA ALA A 40 -16.04 -20.83 -1.36
C ALA A 40 -15.22 -19.59 -1.76
N PHE A 41 -14.75 -18.81 -0.77
CA PHE A 41 -13.89 -17.65 -1.03
C PHE A 41 -12.42 -18.03 -1.25
N LEU A 42 -11.96 -19.15 -0.69
CA LEU A 42 -10.59 -19.61 -0.91
C LEU A 42 -10.33 -20.05 -2.37
N ALA A 43 -11.37 -20.34 -3.13
CA ALA A 43 -11.26 -20.54 -4.57
C ALA A 43 -10.82 -19.26 -5.31
N ASP A 44 -11.28 -18.09 -4.83
CA ASP A 44 -10.94 -16.79 -5.41
C ASP A 44 -9.65 -16.19 -4.83
N THR A 45 -9.34 -16.48 -3.57
CA THR A 45 -8.14 -15.99 -2.88
C THR A 45 -7.49 -17.13 -2.07
N PRO A 46 -6.63 -17.93 -2.70
CA PRO A 46 -6.09 -19.16 -2.11
C PRO A 46 -5.32 -18.98 -0.79
N LEU A 47 -4.77 -17.79 -0.57
CA LEU A 47 -4.10 -17.43 0.69
C LEU A 47 -5.02 -16.80 1.74
N GLY A 48 -6.33 -16.69 1.46
CA GLY A 48 -7.30 -16.06 2.36
C GLY A 48 -7.00 -14.59 2.64
N LYS A 49 -6.40 -13.87 1.69
CA LYS A 49 -5.95 -12.48 1.82
C LYS A 49 -6.71 -11.53 0.89
N VAL A 50 -6.60 -10.25 1.18
CA VAL A 50 -7.10 -9.15 0.36
C VAL A 50 -5.93 -8.20 -0.01
N PRO A 51 -6.01 -7.48 -1.16
CA PRO A 51 -7.11 -7.52 -2.13
C PRO A 51 -7.07 -8.74 -3.04
N TYR A 52 -8.21 -9.04 -3.63
CA TYR A 52 -8.30 -9.79 -4.88
C TYR A 52 -9.26 -9.08 -5.83
N LEU A 53 -9.02 -9.24 -7.13
CA LEU A 53 -9.82 -8.64 -8.19
C LEU A 53 -10.61 -9.73 -8.89
N MET A 54 -11.94 -9.64 -8.88
CA MET A 54 -12.79 -10.50 -9.69
C MET A 54 -12.97 -9.90 -11.08
N THR A 55 -12.74 -10.69 -12.10
CA THR A 55 -12.87 -10.34 -13.51
C THR A 55 -13.81 -11.33 -14.22
N GLU A 56 -14.13 -11.09 -15.48
CA GLU A 56 -14.88 -12.07 -16.31
C GLU A 56 -14.08 -13.36 -16.60
N HIS A 57 -12.76 -13.32 -16.43
CA HIS A 57 -11.86 -14.47 -16.67
C HIS A 57 -11.52 -15.24 -15.38
N GLY A 58 -12.01 -14.78 -14.22
CA GLY A 58 -11.70 -15.32 -12.89
C GLY A 58 -11.12 -14.29 -11.95
N SER A 59 -10.61 -14.76 -10.80
CA SER A 59 -10.02 -13.91 -9.78
C SER A 59 -8.51 -13.77 -9.92
N LEU A 60 -7.98 -12.59 -9.56
CA LEU A 60 -6.56 -12.29 -9.47
C LEU A 60 -6.21 -11.87 -8.05
N CYS A 61 -5.17 -12.47 -7.48
CA CYS A 61 -4.57 -12.07 -6.22
C CYS A 61 -3.28 -11.30 -6.47
N GLU A 62 -2.65 -10.83 -5.37
CA GLU A 62 -1.46 -10.00 -5.34
C GLU A 62 -1.65 -8.63 -6.00
N SER A 63 -1.53 -7.59 -5.17
CA SER A 63 -1.83 -6.21 -5.60
C SER A 63 -1.01 -5.75 -6.81
N GLN A 64 0.26 -6.20 -6.92
CA GLN A 64 1.10 -5.85 -8.05
C GLN A 64 0.65 -6.57 -9.32
N ALA A 65 0.29 -7.86 -9.26
CA ALA A 65 -0.23 -8.60 -10.40
C ALA A 65 -1.56 -8.00 -10.89
N ILE A 66 -2.42 -7.58 -9.97
CA ILE A 66 -3.67 -6.87 -10.30
C ILE A 66 -3.37 -5.58 -11.07
N ILE A 67 -2.41 -4.78 -10.63
CA ILE A 67 -2.04 -3.51 -11.27
C ILE A 67 -1.42 -3.75 -12.65
N GLU A 68 -0.58 -4.78 -12.82
CA GLU A 68 -0.03 -5.16 -14.12
C GLU A 68 -1.15 -5.59 -15.09
N TYR A 69 -2.13 -6.35 -14.61
CA TYR A 69 -3.30 -6.72 -15.41
C TYR A 69 -4.11 -5.49 -15.81
N LEU A 70 -4.38 -4.57 -14.86
CA LEU A 70 -5.10 -3.32 -15.16
C LEU A 70 -4.37 -2.50 -16.22
N ALA A 71 -3.04 -2.39 -16.14
CA ALA A 71 -2.24 -1.69 -17.14
C ALA A 71 -2.29 -2.36 -18.51
N ALA A 72 -2.32 -3.69 -18.56
CA ALA A 72 -2.39 -4.44 -19.81
C ALA A 72 -3.75 -4.30 -20.52
N ILE A 73 -4.86 -4.27 -19.77
CA ILE A 73 -6.21 -4.13 -20.34
C ILE A 73 -6.63 -2.67 -20.58
N HIS A 74 -5.86 -1.70 -20.05
CA HIS A 74 -6.07 -0.26 -20.23
C HIS A 74 -4.79 0.41 -20.74
N PRO A 75 -4.32 0.09 -21.96
CA PRO A 75 -3.06 0.61 -22.50
C PRO A 75 -3.08 2.14 -22.73
N ASP A 76 -4.27 2.74 -22.77
CA ASP A 76 -4.50 4.19 -22.83
C ASP A 76 -4.28 4.90 -21.48
N LYS A 77 -4.17 4.17 -20.38
CA LYS A 77 -3.97 4.71 -19.03
C LYS A 77 -2.50 4.64 -18.63
N PRO A 78 -1.86 5.78 -18.25
CA PRO A 78 -0.44 5.81 -17.91
C PRO A 78 -0.18 5.32 -16.48
N ILE A 79 -0.54 4.08 -16.16
CA ILE A 79 -0.31 3.47 -14.82
C ILE A 79 1.19 3.35 -14.54
N PHE A 80 1.97 2.97 -15.56
CA PHE A 80 3.42 2.97 -15.53
C PHE A 80 4.00 4.02 -16.47
N PRO A 81 5.23 4.53 -16.21
CA PRO A 81 5.95 5.33 -17.17
C PRO A 81 6.07 4.63 -18.54
N ALA A 82 5.98 5.39 -19.63
CA ALA A 82 6.07 4.84 -20.98
C ALA A 82 7.48 4.32 -21.32
N ASP A 83 8.53 4.96 -20.79
CA ASP A 83 9.90 4.48 -20.94
C ASP A 83 10.11 3.18 -20.17
N PRO A 84 10.60 2.10 -20.82
CA PRO A 84 10.74 0.80 -20.18
C PRO A 84 11.65 0.79 -18.94
N PHE A 85 12.73 1.60 -18.96
CA PHE A 85 13.63 1.67 -17.82
C PHE A 85 13.00 2.43 -16.66
N ALA A 86 12.32 3.54 -16.92
CA ALA A 86 11.56 4.27 -15.91
C ALA A 86 10.43 3.41 -15.32
N ALA A 87 9.73 2.61 -16.15
CA ALA A 87 8.73 1.65 -15.70
C ALA A 87 9.34 0.56 -14.79
N ALA A 88 10.53 0.06 -15.14
CA ALA A 88 11.28 -0.86 -14.29
C ALA A 88 11.70 -0.23 -12.96
N LYS A 89 12.14 1.03 -12.97
CA LYS A 89 12.48 1.79 -11.75
C LYS A 89 11.25 2.02 -10.86
N ALA A 90 10.07 2.25 -11.43
CA ALA A 90 8.83 2.36 -10.67
C ALA A 90 8.49 1.03 -9.95
N ARG A 91 8.69 -0.10 -10.62
CA ARG A 91 8.52 -1.44 -10.02
C ARG A 91 9.57 -1.74 -8.96
N GLU A 92 10.83 -1.38 -9.19
CA GLU A 92 11.92 -1.52 -8.23
C GLU A 92 11.60 -0.80 -6.92
N ILE A 93 11.20 0.47 -7.00
CA ILE A 93 10.82 1.26 -5.82
C ILE A 93 9.61 0.67 -5.11
N THR A 94 8.57 0.26 -5.87
CA THR A 94 7.39 -0.40 -5.30
C THR A 94 7.80 -1.69 -4.56
N ALA A 95 8.64 -2.52 -5.16
CA ALA A 95 9.13 -3.74 -4.53
C ALA A 95 9.94 -3.45 -3.25
N VAL A 96 10.78 -2.41 -3.26
CA VAL A 96 11.54 -2.00 -2.06
C VAL A 96 10.61 -1.55 -0.93
N LEU A 97 9.60 -0.74 -1.24
CA LEU A 97 8.60 -0.31 -0.26
C LEU A 97 7.83 -1.49 0.34
N GLU A 98 7.43 -2.46 -0.48
CA GLU A 98 6.61 -3.60 -0.05
C GLU A 98 7.43 -4.67 0.67
N LEU A 99 8.56 -5.10 0.08
CA LEU A 99 9.31 -6.26 0.57
C LEU A 99 10.31 -5.92 1.68
N TYR A 100 10.88 -4.71 1.65
CA TYR A 100 11.94 -4.35 2.60
C TYR A 100 11.48 -3.36 3.68
N LEU A 101 10.48 -2.53 3.42
CA LEU A 101 9.95 -1.62 4.43
C LEU A 101 8.67 -2.18 5.06
N GLU A 102 7.60 -2.32 4.31
CA GLU A 102 6.29 -2.71 4.83
C GLU A 102 6.30 -4.14 5.39
N TRP A 103 6.86 -5.11 4.65
CA TRP A 103 6.91 -6.49 5.10
C TRP A 103 7.70 -6.68 6.39
N ASN A 104 8.78 -5.92 6.59
CA ASN A 104 9.53 -5.95 7.85
C ASN A 104 8.70 -5.43 9.03
N VAL A 105 8.03 -4.28 8.86
CA VAL A 105 7.22 -3.72 9.96
C VAL A 105 5.90 -4.44 10.16
N ARG A 106 5.45 -5.26 9.20
CA ARG A 106 4.25 -6.08 9.32
C ARG A 106 4.33 -7.07 10.49
N GLU A 107 5.52 -7.52 10.84
CA GLU A 107 5.75 -8.34 12.02
C GLU A 107 5.36 -7.63 13.34
N LEU A 108 5.33 -6.30 13.33
CA LEU A 108 4.95 -5.46 14.48
C LEU A 108 3.43 -5.19 14.56
N PHE A 109 2.67 -5.41 13.49
CA PHE A 109 1.26 -5.05 13.38
C PHE A 109 0.37 -5.62 14.48
N PRO A 110 0.56 -6.88 14.96
CA PRO A 110 -0.24 -7.40 16.05
C PRO A 110 -0.23 -6.50 17.28
N GLU A 111 0.93 -5.96 17.65
CA GLU A 111 1.04 -5.05 18.81
C GLU A 111 0.77 -3.59 18.42
N ALA A 112 1.28 -3.15 17.28
CA ALA A 112 1.15 -1.75 16.87
C ALA A 112 -0.30 -1.32 16.59
N PHE A 113 -1.16 -2.25 16.10
CA PHE A 113 -2.48 -1.88 15.59
C PHE A 113 -3.64 -2.74 16.10
N PHE A 114 -3.37 -3.92 16.69
CA PHE A 114 -4.42 -4.90 16.97
C PHE A 114 -4.47 -5.34 18.45
N GLY A 115 -3.76 -4.65 19.34
CA GLY A 115 -3.79 -4.93 20.79
C GLY A 115 -3.12 -6.23 21.23
N GLY A 116 -2.43 -6.91 20.32
CA GLY A 116 -1.65 -8.11 20.60
C GLY A 116 -0.28 -7.78 21.23
N LYS A 117 0.60 -8.78 21.27
CA LYS A 117 2.01 -8.62 21.69
C LYS A 117 2.94 -9.25 20.67
N VAL A 118 4.10 -8.64 20.50
CA VAL A 118 5.20 -9.11 19.64
C VAL A 118 6.41 -9.38 20.52
N SER A 119 7.15 -10.46 20.25
CA SER A 119 8.33 -10.84 21.02
C SER A 119 9.42 -9.77 20.94
N ASP A 120 10.22 -9.63 22.00
CA ASP A 120 11.36 -8.71 22.01
C ASP A 120 12.38 -9.06 20.93
N GLY A 121 12.56 -10.36 20.62
CA GLY A 121 13.40 -10.81 19.54
C GLY A 121 12.95 -10.31 18.17
N THR A 122 11.64 -10.34 17.89
CA THR A 122 11.06 -9.78 16.65
C THR A 122 11.25 -8.26 16.59
N LYS A 123 11.00 -7.56 17.69
CA LYS A 123 11.23 -6.10 17.77
C LYS A 123 12.68 -5.76 17.48
N ALA A 124 13.63 -6.41 18.18
CA ALA A 124 15.07 -6.19 17.95
C ALA A 124 15.48 -6.50 16.49
N HIS A 125 14.91 -7.54 15.89
CA HIS A 125 15.17 -7.89 14.51
C HIS A 125 14.72 -6.81 13.53
N VAL A 126 13.50 -6.30 13.67
CA VAL A 126 12.96 -5.22 12.84
C VAL A 126 13.75 -3.94 13.04
N GLU A 127 14.03 -3.54 14.30
CA GLU A 127 14.81 -2.35 14.64
C GLU A 127 16.19 -2.35 13.97
N LYS A 128 16.86 -3.49 13.95
CA LYS A 128 18.18 -3.65 13.30
C LYS A 128 18.13 -3.51 11.78
N ARG A 129 17.05 -3.98 11.13
CA ARG A 129 16.96 -4.06 9.65
C ARG A 129 16.45 -2.76 9.01
N MET A 130 15.54 -2.07 9.67
CA MET A 130 14.83 -0.93 9.10
C MET A 130 15.74 0.23 8.67
N PRO A 131 16.77 0.66 9.44
CA PRO A 131 17.63 1.74 9.02
C PRO A 131 18.30 1.48 7.66
N ARG A 132 18.84 0.27 7.46
CA ARG A 132 19.46 -0.11 6.18
C ARG A 132 18.46 -0.13 5.03
N ALA A 133 17.25 -0.60 5.27
CA ALA A 133 16.20 -0.65 4.26
C ALA A 133 15.74 0.77 3.85
N LEU A 134 15.57 1.67 4.83
CA LEU A 134 15.24 3.08 4.60
C LEU A 134 16.37 3.81 3.87
N ASP A 135 17.63 3.57 4.23
CA ASP A 135 18.78 4.14 3.50
C ASP A 135 18.82 3.67 2.04
N GLY A 136 18.53 2.39 1.81
CA GLY A 136 18.41 1.83 0.46
C GLY A 136 17.30 2.52 -0.35
N PHE A 137 16.14 2.65 0.24
CA PHE A 137 15.01 3.35 -0.38
C PHE A 137 15.34 4.82 -0.70
N LYS A 138 15.96 5.55 0.22
CA LYS A 138 16.38 6.95 0.00
C LYS A 138 17.34 7.13 -1.16
N ARG A 139 18.22 6.16 -1.42
CA ARG A 139 19.16 6.23 -2.56
C ARG A 139 18.44 6.07 -3.90
N LEU A 140 17.27 5.42 -3.90
CA LEU A 140 16.46 5.23 -5.10
C LEU A 140 15.45 6.36 -5.31
N ALA A 141 14.92 6.93 -4.22
CA ALA A 141 13.88 7.93 -4.25
C ALA A 141 14.42 9.36 -4.37
N LYS A 142 13.80 10.19 -5.22
CA LYS A 142 14.18 11.59 -5.46
C LYS A 142 13.32 12.58 -4.67
N PHE A 143 12.02 12.31 -4.55
CA PHE A 143 11.01 13.22 -3.96
C PHE A 143 11.01 14.64 -4.54
N SER A 144 11.16 14.79 -5.86
CA SER A 144 11.29 16.08 -6.55
C SER A 144 10.34 16.22 -7.77
N PRO A 145 9.05 16.50 -7.59
CA PRO A 145 8.25 16.43 -6.38
C PRO A 145 7.76 15.00 -6.05
N TYR A 146 7.89 14.07 -6.99
CA TYR A 146 7.46 12.67 -6.88
C TYR A 146 8.64 11.73 -6.61
N VAL A 147 8.34 10.50 -6.24
CA VAL A 147 9.36 9.52 -5.81
C VAL A 147 10.43 9.29 -6.88
N LEU A 148 10.05 9.25 -8.16
CA LEU A 148 10.98 9.09 -9.28
C LEU A 148 11.47 10.40 -9.92
N GLY A 149 10.97 11.55 -9.49
CA GLY A 149 11.32 12.85 -10.04
C GLY A 149 10.10 13.72 -10.31
N ASP A 150 9.87 14.11 -11.55
CA ASP A 150 8.85 15.08 -11.96
C ASP A 150 7.51 14.46 -12.39
N THR A 151 7.46 13.13 -12.58
CA THR A 151 6.29 12.44 -13.09
C THR A 151 5.67 11.54 -12.03
N PHE A 152 4.37 11.73 -11.75
CA PHE A 152 3.58 10.87 -10.88
C PHE A 152 3.34 9.50 -11.52
N CYS A 153 3.52 8.42 -10.75
CA CYS A 153 3.32 7.06 -11.21
C CYS A 153 3.00 6.09 -10.05
N ILE A 154 2.94 4.81 -10.36
CA ILE A 154 2.66 3.75 -9.37
C ILE A 154 3.61 3.75 -8.15
N ALA A 155 4.87 4.21 -8.31
CA ALA A 155 5.81 4.33 -7.20
C ALA A 155 5.34 5.35 -6.16
N ASP A 156 4.67 6.42 -6.61
CA ASP A 156 4.09 7.44 -5.74
C ASP A 156 2.87 6.90 -4.99
N ILE A 157 2.03 6.13 -5.67
CA ILE A 157 0.89 5.44 -5.05
C ILE A 157 1.39 4.48 -3.96
N ALA A 158 2.42 3.69 -4.24
CA ALA A 158 3.02 2.79 -3.27
C ALA A 158 3.62 3.54 -2.07
N ALA A 159 4.37 4.62 -2.31
CA ALA A 159 4.95 5.45 -1.25
C ALA A 159 3.88 6.12 -0.39
N PHE A 160 2.84 6.68 -1.01
CA PHE A 160 1.69 7.28 -0.34
C PHE A 160 0.99 6.28 0.60
N ILE A 161 0.87 5.03 0.20
CA ILE A 161 0.20 3.99 0.98
C ILE A 161 1.11 3.41 2.07
N HIS A 162 2.37 3.09 1.75
CA HIS A 162 3.23 2.28 2.63
C HIS A 162 4.06 3.12 3.61
N LEU A 163 4.56 4.31 3.25
CA LEU A 163 5.36 5.12 4.18
C LEU A 163 4.63 5.48 5.48
N PRO A 164 3.33 5.91 5.44
CA PRO A 164 2.58 6.16 6.68
C PRO A 164 2.47 4.93 7.59
N VAL A 165 2.31 3.75 7.02
CA VAL A 165 2.16 2.51 7.80
C VAL A 165 3.47 2.13 8.47
N VAL A 166 4.59 2.25 7.76
CA VAL A 166 5.94 2.05 8.33
C VAL A 166 6.18 3.02 9.49
N ALA A 167 5.88 4.30 9.27
CA ALA A 167 6.04 5.37 10.27
C ALA A 167 5.20 5.11 11.52
N LEU A 168 3.92 4.80 11.35
CA LEU A 168 2.99 4.57 12.46
C LEU A 168 3.35 3.31 13.25
N ALA A 169 3.73 2.21 12.59
CA ALA A 169 4.12 0.98 13.25
C ALA A 169 5.40 1.18 14.08
N THR A 170 6.42 1.83 13.51
CA THR A 170 7.68 2.07 14.23
C THR A 170 7.48 3.05 15.40
N LYS A 171 6.65 4.08 15.22
CA LYS A 171 6.32 5.01 16.29
C LYS A 171 5.54 4.33 17.43
N ALA A 172 4.61 3.44 17.12
CA ALA A 172 3.84 2.72 18.13
C ALA A 172 4.72 1.79 18.98
N ILE A 173 5.68 1.10 18.38
CA ILE A 173 6.50 0.10 19.06
C ILE A 173 7.76 0.68 19.72
N TYR A 174 8.44 1.61 19.04
CA TYR A 174 9.74 2.15 19.49
C TYR A 174 9.65 3.59 20.01
N GLY A 175 8.47 4.23 19.98
CA GLY A 175 8.33 5.64 20.30
C GLY A 175 8.93 6.59 19.26
N ARG A 176 9.52 6.07 18.19
CA ARG A 176 10.24 6.81 17.14
C ARG A 176 9.67 6.50 15.75
N ASP A 177 9.60 7.51 14.91
CA ASP A 177 9.21 7.39 13.50
C ASP A 177 10.47 7.19 12.65
N PHE A 178 10.75 5.94 12.28
CA PHE A 178 11.95 5.60 11.53
C PHE A 178 12.00 6.21 10.14
N VAL A 179 10.86 6.55 9.54
CA VAL A 179 10.79 7.23 8.25
C VAL A 179 11.28 8.67 8.40
N VAL A 180 10.81 9.36 9.45
CA VAL A 180 11.27 10.73 9.77
C VAL A 180 12.74 10.72 10.21
N ASP A 181 13.16 9.76 11.04
CA ASP A 181 14.55 9.60 11.47
C ASP A 181 15.51 9.38 10.28
N ALA A 182 15.02 8.73 9.22
CA ALA A 182 15.75 8.60 7.97
C ALA A 182 15.77 9.88 7.13
N GLY A 183 15.14 10.96 7.57
CA GLY A 183 15.07 12.25 6.86
C GLY A 183 14.04 12.28 5.73
N ILE A 184 13.00 11.44 5.78
CA ILE A 184 11.89 11.44 4.82
C ILE A 184 10.68 12.11 5.47
N ASP A 185 10.31 13.30 4.99
CA ASP A 185 9.09 13.98 5.40
C ASP A 185 7.86 13.36 4.69
N TRP A 186 7.50 12.17 5.11
CA TRP A 186 6.36 11.46 4.55
C TRP A 186 5.03 12.20 4.75
N LYS A 187 4.92 13.02 5.82
CA LYS A 187 3.67 13.78 6.08
C LYS A 187 3.47 14.89 5.07
N ALA A 188 4.51 15.68 4.80
CA ALA A 188 4.46 16.69 3.74
C ALA A 188 4.24 16.05 2.38
N TYR A 189 4.86 14.90 2.12
CA TYR A 189 4.68 14.14 0.89
C TYR A 189 3.23 13.68 0.72
N VAL A 190 2.65 12.99 1.71
CA VAL A 190 1.26 12.53 1.69
C VAL A 190 0.29 13.70 1.48
N LYS A 191 0.48 14.79 2.23
CA LYS A 191 -0.34 16.00 2.08
C LYS A 191 -0.30 16.55 0.66
N ARG A 192 0.88 16.64 0.04
CA ARG A 192 1.05 17.10 -1.35
C ARG A 192 0.29 16.19 -2.33
N ILE A 193 0.37 14.88 -2.15
CA ILE A 193 -0.34 13.93 -3.02
C ILE A 193 -1.87 14.08 -2.83
N GLU A 194 -2.37 14.21 -1.62
CA GLU A 194 -3.81 14.45 -1.36
C GLU A 194 -4.31 15.76 -1.98
N GLU A 195 -3.50 16.84 -1.95
CA GLU A 195 -3.83 18.11 -2.55
C GLU A 195 -3.81 18.06 -4.09
N ALA A 196 -2.90 17.28 -4.67
CA ALA A 196 -2.74 17.19 -6.12
C ALA A 196 -3.64 16.13 -6.77
N ARG A 197 -4.12 15.12 -6.04
CA ARG A 197 -4.82 13.94 -6.56
C ARG A 197 -6.11 13.67 -5.78
N PRO A 198 -7.29 13.94 -6.38
CA PRO A 198 -8.58 13.63 -5.75
C PRO A 198 -8.74 12.15 -5.36
N ALA A 199 -8.14 11.24 -6.13
CA ALA A 199 -8.12 9.80 -5.84
C ALA A 199 -7.41 9.49 -4.51
N ALA A 200 -6.27 10.13 -4.24
CA ALA A 200 -5.53 10.00 -2.98
C ALA A 200 -6.37 10.44 -1.79
N LYS A 201 -6.96 11.63 -1.90
CA LYS A 201 -7.83 12.17 -0.87
C LYS A 201 -9.01 11.25 -0.58
N ARG A 202 -9.66 10.73 -1.62
CA ARG A 202 -10.77 9.80 -1.48
C ARG A 202 -10.34 8.50 -0.75
N VAL A 203 -9.20 7.91 -1.11
CA VAL A 203 -8.66 6.73 -0.43
C VAL A 203 -8.42 7.01 1.05
N SER A 204 -7.82 8.16 1.39
CA SER A 204 -7.57 8.56 2.79
C SER A 204 -8.86 8.77 3.57
N ASP A 205 -9.83 9.47 3.00
CA ASP A 205 -11.09 9.80 3.66
C ASP A 205 -11.92 8.52 3.91
N GLU A 206 -12.01 7.62 2.94
CA GLU A 206 -12.70 6.34 3.11
C GLU A 206 -12.02 5.44 4.14
N ARG A 207 -10.67 5.43 4.21
CA ARG A 207 -9.94 4.73 5.26
C ARG A 207 -10.26 5.30 6.65
N LYS A 208 -10.22 6.64 6.81
CA LYS A 208 -10.55 7.32 8.07
C LYS A 208 -11.98 7.03 8.50
N ALA A 209 -12.94 7.12 7.58
CA ALA A 209 -14.34 6.85 7.86
C ALA A 209 -14.57 5.39 8.29
N PHE A 210 -13.91 4.43 7.64
CA PHE A 210 -14.01 3.02 7.98
C PHE A 210 -13.44 2.74 9.39
N VAL A 211 -12.26 3.28 9.71
CA VAL A 211 -11.64 3.14 11.05
C VAL A 211 -12.53 3.77 12.13
N ALA A 212 -13.09 4.95 11.88
CA ALA A 212 -14.00 5.61 12.81
C ALA A 212 -15.29 4.80 13.03
N GLY A 213 -15.77 4.08 12.00
CA GLY A 213 -16.88 3.16 12.13
C GLY A 213 -16.60 1.93 13.01
N LEU A 214 -15.37 1.42 12.97
CA LEU A 214 -14.94 0.30 13.83
C LEU A 214 -14.77 0.70 15.31
N ALA A 215 -14.50 1.96 15.59
CA ALA A 215 -14.30 2.48 16.95
C ALA A 215 -15.60 2.80 17.72
N LYS A 216 -16.77 2.73 17.06
CA LYS A 216 -18.06 2.91 17.72
C LYS A 216 -18.47 1.59 18.37
N PRO A 217 -18.61 1.52 19.72
CA PRO A 217 -19.22 0.37 20.36
C PRO A 217 -20.67 0.23 19.86
N GLY A 218 -21.05 -0.96 19.37
CA GLY A 218 -22.42 -1.32 19.09
C GLY A 218 -23.26 -1.43 20.34
#